data_da73fcdccf74fb25f0abfd38e6a3a895
#
_entry.id   da73fcdccf74fb25f0abfd38e6a3a895
#
_cell.length_a   1.000
_cell.length_b   1.000
_cell.length_c   1.000
_cell.angle_alpha   90.00
_cell.angle_beta   90.00
_cell.angle_gamma   90.00
#
_symmetry.space_group_name_H-M   'P 1'
#
loop_
_entity.id
_entity.type
_entity.pdbx_description
1 polymer ?
#
loop_
_entity_poly.entity_id
_entity_poly.type
_entity_poly.pdbx_seq_one_letter_code
_entity_poly.pdbx_strand_id
1 'polypeptide(L)' 'MAKLTVKQEKFVNRYLECGNASEAYRYAYDSSKMTDKSVWESASSLLSDVKVASRVKELQN' A
#
# COMPACT_ATOMS: atom_id res chain seq x y z
N MET A 1 8.72 -0.31 -17.88
CA MET A 1 8.58 0.43 -16.62
C MET A 1 7.34 -0.01 -15.88
N ALA A 2 7.48 -0.27 -14.60
CA ALA A 2 6.35 -0.66 -13.77
C ALA A 2 5.51 0.58 -13.47
N LYS A 3 4.25 0.55 -13.90
CA LYS A 3 3.34 1.66 -13.65
C LYS A 3 2.27 1.22 -12.65
N LEU A 4 2.20 1.90 -11.54
CA LEU A 4 1.22 1.61 -10.50
C LEU A 4 -0.15 2.18 -10.86
N THR A 5 -1.20 1.53 -10.35
CA THR A 5 -2.55 2.08 -10.47
C THR A 5 -2.67 3.27 -9.53
N VAL A 6 -3.73 4.08 -9.72
CA VAL A 6 -3.98 5.24 -8.85
C VAL A 6 -4.08 4.79 -7.39
N LYS A 7 -4.76 3.68 -7.14
CA LYS A 7 -4.90 3.16 -5.77
C LYS A 7 -3.57 2.71 -5.18
N GLN A 8 -2.74 2.06 -5.99
CA GLN A 8 -1.41 1.63 -5.54
C GLN A 8 -0.53 2.84 -5.21
N GLU A 9 -0.60 3.88 -6.03
CA GLU A 9 0.14 5.11 -5.77
C GLU A 9 -0.30 5.75 -4.46
N LYS A 10 -1.60 5.83 -4.22
CA LYS A 10 -2.14 6.36 -2.97
C LYS A 10 -1.66 5.54 -1.77
N PHE A 11 -1.66 4.22 -1.92
CA PHE A 11 -1.20 3.32 -0.87
C PHE A 11 0.28 3.61 -0.53
N VAL A 12 1.12 3.67 -1.54
CA VAL A 12 2.55 3.91 -1.35
C VAL A 12 2.80 5.26 -0.68
N ASN A 13 2.18 6.31 -1.19
CA ASN A 13 2.37 7.66 -0.64
C ASN A 13 1.93 7.72 0.82
N ARG A 14 0.78 7.15 1.12
CA ARG A 14 0.26 7.15 2.49
C ARG A 14 1.13 6.30 3.41
N TYR A 15 1.60 5.17 2.93
CA TYR A 15 2.47 4.30 3.69
C TYR A 15 3.75 5.04 4.11
N LEU A 16 4.33 5.82 3.19
CA LEU A 16 5.54 6.58 3.48
C LEU A 16 5.29 7.72 4.47
N GLU A 17 4.08 8.27 4.48
CA GLU A 17 3.72 9.34 5.41
C GLU A 17 3.52 8.82 6.83
N CYS A 18 2.77 7.73 6.98
CA CYS A 18 2.38 7.25 8.31
C CYS A 18 3.18 6.04 8.81
N GLY A 19 3.88 5.36 7.92
CA GLY A 19 4.65 4.18 8.28
C GLY A 19 3.80 2.98 8.67
N ASN A 20 2.51 3.00 8.35
CA ASN A 20 1.59 1.93 8.71
C ASN A 20 0.87 1.41 7.48
N ALA A 21 1.19 0.17 7.09
CA ALA A 21 0.64 -0.44 5.88
C ALA A 21 -0.88 -0.62 5.95
N SER A 22 -1.41 -0.99 7.12
CA SER A 22 -2.84 -1.18 7.28
C SER A 22 -3.60 0.13 7.07
N GLU A 23 -3.11 1.22 7.65
CA GLU A 23 -3.72 2.53 7.47
C GLU A 23 -3.63 2.99 6.03
N ALA A 24 -2.46 2.77 5.40
CA ALA A 24 -2.26 3.12 4.00
C ALA A 24 -3.26 2.38 3.12
N TYR A 25 -3.48 1.11 3.40
CA TYR A 25 -4.45 0.32 2.66
C TYR A 25 -5.87 0.88 2.81
N ARG A 26 -6.26 1.19 4.04
CA ARG A 26 -7.58 1.75 4.31
C ARG A 26 -7.78 3.10 3.62
N TYR A 27 -6.72 3.88 3.53
CA TYR A 27 -6.77 5.17 2.86
C TYR A 27 -6.95 5.01 1.34
N ALA A 28 -6.23 4.06 0.75
CA ALA A 28 -6.22 3.89 -0.70
C ALA A 28 -7.36 3.01 -1.21
N TYR A 29 -7.84 2.08 -0.38
CA TYR A 29 -8.87 1.12 -0.78
C TYR A 29 -10.03 1.15 0.20
N ASP A 30 -11.22 0.81 -0.31
CA ASP A 30 -12.39 0.69 0.57
C ASP A 30 -12.28 -0.60 1.36
N SER A 31 -12.12 -0.47 2.67
CA SER A 31 -11.97 -1.60 3.57
C SER A 31 -13.11 -1.68 4.60
N SER A 32 -14.22 -1.00 4.35
CA SER A 32 -15.32 -0.92 5.30
C SER A 32 -15.91 -2.27 5.66
N LYS A 33 -15.82 -3.25 4.75
CA LYS A 33 -16.33 -4.60 4.98
C LYS A 33 -15.24 -5.61 5.30
N MET A 34 -14.01 -5.15 5.51
CA MET A 34 -12.89 -6.02 5.80
C MET A 34 -12.54 -6.01 7.28
N THR A 35 -12.07 -7.16 7.78
CA THR A 35 -11.55 -7.24 9.13
C THR A 35 -10.14 -6.65 9.16
N ASP A 36 -9.65 -6.33 10.36
CA ASP A 36 -8.29 -5.82 10.52
C ASP A 36 -7.26 -6.80 9.97
N LYS A 37 -7.50 -8.10 10.20
CA LYS A 37 -6.61 -9.13 9.69
C LYS A 37 -6.58 -9.15 8.17
N SER A 38 -7.74 -9.06 7.53
CA SER A 38 -7.83 -9.03 6.07
C SER A 38 -7.14 -7.80 5.49
N VAL A 39 -7.32 -6.65 6.14
CA VAL A 39 -6.65 -5.42 5.72
C VAL A 39 -5.14 -5.59 5.79
N TRP A 40 -4.65 -6.13 6.92
CA TRP A 40 -3.22 -6.33 7.09
C TRP A 40 -2.64 -7.29 6.07
N GLU A 41 -3.35 -8.39 5.80
CA GLU A 41 -2.91 -9.37 4.81
C GLU A 41 -2.84 -8.76 3.41
N SER A 42 -3.85 -7.99 3.03
CA SER A 42 -3.89 -7.32 1.73
C SER A 42 -2.77 -6.27 1.61
N ALA A 43 -2.56 -5.50 2.66
CA ALA A 43 -1.50 -4.49 2.69
C ALA A 43 -0.13 -5.15 2.59
N SER A 44 0.07 -6.23 3.32
CA SER A 44 1.31 -6.99 3.29
C SER A 44 1.57 -7.57 1.90
N SER A 45 0.52 -8.08 1.27
CA SER A 45 0.61 -8.60 -0.10
C SER A 45 1.03 -7.52 -1.08
N LEU A 46 0.46 -6.30 -0.94
CA LEU A 46 0.85 -5.17 -1.77
C LEU A 46 2.33 -4.82 -1.60
N LEU A 47 2.80 -4.83 -0.37
CA LEU A 47 4.21 -4.53 -0.10
C LEU A 47 5.15 -5.59 -0.66
N SER A 48 4.65 -6.81 -0.87
CA SER A 48 5.42 -7.88 -1.48
C SER A 48 5.43 -7.82 -3.01
N ASP A 49 4.52 -7.04 -3.60
CA ASP A 49 4.48 -6.87 -5.05
C ASP A 49 5.73 -6.13 -5.51
N VAL A 50 6.39 -6.68 -6.54
CA VAL A 50 7.64 -6.11 -7.04
C VAL A 50 7.48 -4.65 -7.47
N LYS A 51 6.39 -4.33 -8.13
CA LYS A 51 6.14 -2.96 -8.59
C LYS A 51 5.96 -1.99 -7.43
N VAL A 52 5.16 -2.40 -6.45
CA VAL A 52 4.91 -1.59 -5.25
C VAL A 52 6.18 -1.44 -4.43
N ALA A 53 6.89 -2.55 -4.21
CA ALA A 53 8.13 -2.55 -3.44
C ALA A 53 9.18 -1.64 -4.08
N SER A 54 9.31 -1.69 -5.40
CA SER A 54 10.24 -0.85 -6.14
C SER A 54 9.91 0.63 -5.97
N ARG A 55 8.62 0.96 -6.03
CA ARG A 55 8.19 2.35 -5.87
C ARG A 55 8.46 2.87 -4.46
N VAL A 56 8.18 2.03 -3.46
CA VAL A 56 8.47 2.39 -2.07
C VAL A 56 9.96 2.68 -1.90
N LYS A 57 10.80 1.81 -2.44
CA LYS A 57 12.24 1.98 -2.36
C LYS A 57 12.72 3.26 -3.04
N GLU A 58 12.17 3.58 -4.21
CA GLU A 58 12.51 4.80 -4.91
C GLU A 58 12.19 6.04 -4.08
N LEU A 59 11.04 6.06 -3.45
CA LEU A 59 10.59 7.22 -2.69
C LEU A 59 11.26 7.34 -1.33
N GLN A 60 11.84 6.26 -0.82
CA GLN A 60 12.57 6.27 0.46
C GLN A 60 14.01 6.74 0.30
N ASN A 61 14.53 6.74 -0.89
CA ASN A 61 15.91 7.19 -1.14
C ASN A 61 15.98 8.69 -1.25
#